data_22f3fe2a786bd9a339d7bc2cc19d666b
#
_entry.id   22f3fe2a786bd9a339d7bc2cc19d666b
#
_cell.length_a   1.000
_cell.length_b   1.000
_cell.length_c   1.000
_cell.angle_alpha   90.00
_cell.angle_beta   90.00
_cell.angle_gamma   90.00
#
_symmetry.space_group_name_H-M   'P 1'
#
loop_
_entity.id
_entity.type
_entity.pdbx_description
1 polymer ?
#
loop_
_entity_poly.entity_id
_entity_poly.type
_entity_poly.pdbx_seq_one_letter_code
_entity_poly.pdbx_strand_id
1 'polypeptide(L)'
;MADNNMTGAAAHIEDELDGQKALKKVEEMIDMAYEIIPHWPAVFRYSRGERIFHLLYEMEELCVAAHLKYFKKSTLQDLDIKNHQLRLAIRGARRKSFTDKAGRRKTLLQSGGYEKWAQLSMEVGSLIGGWMVSVKDRKKTEQE
;
A
#
# COMPACT_ATOMS: atom_id res chain seq x y z
N MET A 1 20.04 -17.33 -21.55
CA MET A 1 20.84 -17.67 -20.82
C MET A 1 21.11 -17.25 -19.49
N ALA A 2 20.78 -17.97 -18.59
CA ALA A 2 20.81 -17.58 -17.24
C ALA A 2 22.17 -17.45 -16.74
N ASP A 3 22.50 -16.37 -16.33
CA ASP A 3 23.72 -16.13 -15.74
C ASP A 3 23.68 -16.38 -14.28
N ASN A 4 23.99 -17.60 -13.90
CA ASN A 4 24.05 -17.99 -12.50
C ASN A 4 25.13 -17.26 -11.72
N ASN A 5 25.97 -16.47 -12.40
CA ASN A 5 27.03 -15.73 -11.76
C ASN A 5 26.65 -14.30 -11.36
N MET A 6 25.37 -13.94 -11.54
CA MET A 6 24.91 -12.59 -11.29
C MET A 6 24.15 -12.46 -9.97
N THR A 7 24.60 -13.15 -8.94
CA THR A 7 23.87 -13.17 -7.66
C THR A 7 23.63 -11.78 -7.08
N GLY A 8 24.60 -10.86 -7.15
CA GLY A 8 24.42 -9.48 -6.68
C GLY A 8 23.46 -8.68 -7.56
N ALA A 9 23.65 -8.78 -8.88
CA ALA A 9 22.77 -8.08 -9.83
C ALA A 9 21.36 -8.66 -9.82
N ALA A 10 21.21 -9.99 -9.74
CA ALA A 10 19.92 -10.64 -9.65
C ALA A 10 19.16 -10.23 -8.39
N ALA A 11 19.84 -10.19 -7.24
CA ALA A 11 19.23 -9.74 -5.98
C ALA A 11 18.79 -8.29 -6.05
N HIS A 12 19.58 -7.43 -6.70
CA HIS A 12 19.23 -6.02 -6.90
C HIS A 12 18.01 -5.85 -7.81
N ILE A 13 17.93 -6.66 -8.88
CA ILE A 13 16.76 -6.68 -9.77
C ILE A 13 15.52 -7.18 -9.02
N GLU A 14 15.65 -8.19 -8.19
CA GLU A 14 14.53 -8.69 -7.39
C GLU A 14 14.02 -7.63 -6.42
N ASP A 15 14.92 -6.88 -5.78
CA ASP A 15 14.53 -5.75 -4.94
C ASP A 15 13.76 -4.70 -5.71
N GLU A 16 14.26 -4.34 -6.90
CA GLU A 16 13.57 -3.40 -7.76
C GLU A 16 12.18 -3.92 -8.13
N LEU A 17 12.07 -5.20 -8.49
CA LEU A 17 10.81 -5.81 -8.86
C LEU A 17 9.82 -5.82 -7.69
N ASP A 18 10.26 -6.16 -6.50
CA ASP A 18 9.40 -6.15 -5.30
C ASP A 18 8.94 -4.74 -4.98
N GLY A 19 9.86 -3.76 -5.02
CA GLY A 19 9.54 -2.36 -4.83
C GLY A 19 8.57 -1.84 -5.87
N GLN A 20 8.78 -2.17 -7.13
CA GLN A 20 7.90 -1.76 -8.22
C GLN A 20 6.51 -2.39 -8.11
N LYS A 21 6.42 -3.66 -7.72
CA LYS A 21 5.13 -4.34 -7.52
C LYS A 21 4.35 -3.71 -6.39
N ALA A 22 5.00 -3.43 -5.26
CA ALA A 22 4.36 -2.77 -4.13
C ALA A 22 3.88 -1.37 -4.50
N LEU A 23 4.73 -0.60 -5.16
CA LEU A 23 4.40 0.75 -5.63
C LEU A 23 3.21 0.73 -6.59
N LYS A 24 3.20 -0.20 -7.52
CA LYS A 24 2.12 -0.34 -8.50
C LYS A 24 0.77 -0.60 -7.81
N LYS A 25 0.75 -1.43 -6.80
CA LYS A 25 -0.47 -1.71 -6.03
C LYS A 25 -0.92 -0.51 -5.21
N VAL A 26 0.01 0.24 -4.64
CA VAL A 26 -0.30 1.49 -3.95
C VAL A 26 -0.90 2.49 -4.94
N GLU A 27 -0.33 2.61 -6.15
CA GLU A 27 -0.86 3.48 -7.19
C GLU A 27 -2.27 3.07 -7.61
N GLU A 28 -2.55 1.78 -7.72
CA GLU A 28 -3.91 1.29 -7.98
C GLU A 28 -4.88 1.71 -6.88
N MET A 29 -4.46 1.66 -5.63
CA MET A 29 -5.28 2.11 -4.50
C MET A 29 -5.51 3.63 -4.53
N ILE A 30 -4.50 4.39 -4.95
CA ILE A 30 -4.63 5.85 -5.14
C ILE A 30 -5.67 6.14 -6.23
N ASP A 31 -5.59 5.44 -7.35
CA ASP A 31 -6.55 5.60 -8.44
C ASP A 31 -7.97 5.30 -7.98
N MET A 32 -8.16 4.24 -7.20
CA MET A 32 -9.45 3.92 -6.59
C MET A 32 -9.95 5.05 -5.68
N ALA A 33 -9.05 5.65 -4.91
CA ALA A 33 -9.40 6.74 -4.01
C ALA A 33 -9.95 7.94 -4.80
N TYR A 34 -9.34 8.27 -5.93
CA TYR A 34 -9.82 9.34 -6.82
C TYR A 34 -11.16 9.02 -7.46
N GLU A 35 -11.48 7.76 -7.67
CA GLU A 35 -12.78 7.35 -8.21
C GLU A 35 -13.89 7.35 -7.16
N ILE A 36 -13.57 6.97 -5.93
CA ILE A 36 -14.56 6.71 -4.87
C ILE A 36 -14.79 7.94 -3.99
N ILE A 37 -13.74 8.54 -3.47
CA ILE A 37 -13.81 9.59 -2.45
C ILE A 37 -14.51 10.85 -2.93
N PRO A 38 -14.34 11.34 -4.18
CA PRO A 38 -15.04 12.55 -4.62
C PRO A 38 -16.58 12.45 -4.56
N HIS A 39 -17.13 11.24 -4.55
CA HIS A 39 -18.58 11.02 -4.45
C HIS A 39 -19.11 11.00 -3.03
N TRP A 40 -18.24 11.08 -2.04
CA TRP A 40 -18.63 11.10 -0.63
C TRP A 40 -19.15 12.50 -0.25
N PRO A 41 -20.07 12.59 0.73
CA PRO A 41 -20.42 13.89 1.31
C PRO A 41 -19.19 14.63 1.84
N ALA A 42 -19.24 15.96 1.80
CA ALA A 42 -18.11 16.82 2.17
C ALA A 42 -17.51 16.48 3.53
N VAL A 43 -18.35 16.21 4.54
CA VAL A 43 -17.87 15.86 5.89
C VAL A 43 -16.97 14.64 5.88
N PHE A 44 -17.24 13.66 5.02
CA PHE A 44 -16.44 12.46 4.92
C PHE A 44 -15.23 12.64 3.99
N ARG A 45 -15.36 13.44 2.94
CA ARG A 45 -14.23 13.76 2.04
C ARG A 45 -13.12 14.46 2.80
N TYR A 46 -13.47 15.41 3.63
CA TYR A 46 -12.49 16.23 4.37
C TYR A 46 -12.05 15.62 5.71
N SER A 47 -12.53 14.44 6.04
CA SER A 47 -12.07 13.70 7.21
C SER A 47 -11.44 12.37 6.80
N ARG A 48 -12.25 11.32 6.63
CA ARG A 48 -11.75 10.00 6.24
C ARG A 48 -11.10 9.99 4.87
N GLY A 49 -11.66 10.72 3.92
CA GLY A 49 -11.12 10.81 2.57
C GLY A 49 -9.71 11.37 2.57
N GLU A 50 -9.49 12.49 3.25
CA GLU A 50 -8.15 13.05 3.40
C GLU A 50 -7.20 12.10 4.08
N ARG A 51 -7.65 11.44 5.15
CA ARG A 51 -6.83 10.48 5.87
C ARG A 51 -6.37 9.33 4.96
N ILE A 52 -7.26 8.80 4.13
CA ILE A 52 -6.93 7.74 3.18
C ILE A 52 -5.92 8.24 2.15
N PHE A 53 -6.12 9.41 1.57
CA PHE A 53 -5.17 9.99 0.62
C PHE A 53 -3.80 10.19 1.26
N HIS A 54 -3.74 10.75 2.47
CA HIS A 54 -2.47 10.97 3.17
C HIS A 54 -1.73 9.66 3.40
N LEU A 55 -2.43 8.63 3.86
CA LEU A 55 -1.81 7.32 4.08
C LEU A 55 -1.27 6.72 2.77
N LEU A 56 -2.04 6.82 1.70
CA LEU A 56 -1.63 6.30 0.40
C LEU A 56 -0.40 7.03 -0.16
N TYR A 57 -0.37 8.36 -0.07
CA TYR A 57 0.78 9.14 -0.52
C TYR A 57 2.02 8.86 0.34
N GLU A 58 1.86 8.72 1.65
CA GLU A 58 2.97 8.33 2.53
C GLU A 58 3.49 6.93 2.17
N MET A 59 2.60 6.01 1.85
CA MET A 59 2.99 4.66 1.40
C MET A 59 3.75 4.72 0.08
N GLU A 60 3.32 5.55 -0.86
CA GLU A 60 4.01 5.78 -2.12
C GLU A 60 5.44 6.27 -1.88
N GLU A 61 5.59 7.30 -1.05
CA GLU A 61 6.89 7.85 -0.68
C GLU A 61 7.79 6.81 -0.02
N LEU A 62 7.24 6.01 0.88
CA LEU A 62 8.00 4.98 1.58
C LEU A 62 8.43 3.84 0.65
N CYS A 63 7.63 3.49 -0.35
CA CYS A 63 8.01 2.52 -1.37
C CYS A 63 9.26 3.00 -2.13
N VAL A 64 9.26 4.26 -2.56
CA VAL A 64 10.38 4.87 -3.26
C VAL A 64 11.60 4.96 -2.34
N ALA A 65 11.41 5.43 -1.11
CA ALA A 65 12.49 5.55 -0.14
C ALA A 65 13.14 4.19 0.16
N ALA A 66 12.33 3.16 0.36
CA ALA A 66 12.84 1.81 0.60
C ALA A 66 13.62 1.26 -0.59
N HIS A 67 13.18 1.59 -1.80
CA HIS A 67 13.88 1.18 -3.02
C HIS A 67 15.26 1.81 -3.12
N LEU A 68 15.40 3.08 -2.74
CA LEU A 68 16.63 3.84 -2.89
C LEU A 68 17.60 3.70 -1.72
N LYS A 69 17.13 3.32 -0.54
CA LYS A 69 17.99 3.23 0.65
C LYS A 69 18.75 1.93 0.71
N TYR A 70 19.97 1.99 1.21
CA TYR A 70 20.78 0.81 1.52
C TYR A 70 20.20 0.06 2.73
N PHE A 71 19.93 0.77 3.82
CA PHE A 71 19.32 0.20 5.02
C PHE A 71 17.79 0.39 4.95
N LYS A 72 17.09 -0.69 4.67
CA LYS A 72 15.64 -0.65 4.34
C LYS A 72 14.72 -1.03 5.48
N LYS A 73 15.25 -1.66 6.54
CA LYS A 73 14.43 -2.29 7.59
C LYS A 73 13.42 -1.33 8.21
N SER A 74 13.88 -0.17 8.71
CA SER A 74 12.97 0.78 9.37
C SER A 74 11.96 1.37 8.39
N THR A 75 12.37 1.65 7.16
CA THR A 75 11.48 2.18 6.13
C THR A 75 10.40 1.17 5.76
N LEU A 76 10.76 -0.10 5.64
CA LEU A 76 9.80 -1.17 5.36
C LEU A 76 8.84 -1.39 6.53
N GLN A 77 9.33 -1.26 7.77
CA GLN A 77 8.47 -1.31 8.95
C GLN A 77 7.47 -0.15 8.96
N ASP A 78 7.91 1.05 8.63
CA ASP A 78 7.03 2.22 8.53
C ASP A 78 5.98 2.03 7.45
N LEU A 79 6.36 1.49 6.30
CA LEU A 79 5.44 1.16 5.22
C LEU A 79 4.39 0.15 5.67
N ASP A 80 4.80 -0.88 6.40
CA ASP A 80 3.89 -1.89 6.94
C ASP A 80 2.90 -1.27 7.93
N ILE A 81 3.37 -0.39 8.80
CA ILE A 81 2.51 0.34 9.75
C ILE A 81 1.48 1.18 8.99
N LYS A 82 1.89 1.93 7.98
CA LYS A 82 0.98 2.74 7.17
C LYS A 82 -0.06 1.88 6.46
N ASN A 83 0.34 0.72 5.98
CA ASN A 83 -0.59 -0.22 5.34
C ASN A 83 -1.66 -0.72 6.33
N HIS A 84 -1.27 -1.03 7.57
CA HIS A 84 -2.23 -1.39 8.61
C HIS A 84 -3.16 -0.23 8.97
N GLN A 85 -2.63 0.98 9.07
CA GLN A 85 -3.44 2.17 9.32
C GLN A 85 -4.44 2.41 8.17
N LEU A 86 -4.03 2.16 6.94
CA LEU A 86 -4.91 2.25 5.77
C LEU A 86 -6.06 1.25 5.88
N ARG A 87 -5.78 0.00 6.27
CA ARG A 87 -6.84 -1.00 6.47
C ARG A 87 -7.88 -0.55 7.48
N LEU A 88 -7.44 0.07 8.57
CA LEU A 88 -8.35 0.60 9.59
C LEU A 88 -9.18 1.76 9.04
N ALA A 89 -8.59 2.63 8.24
CA ALA A 89 -9.30 3.76 7.62
C ALA A 89 -10.35 3.27 6.63
N ILE A 90 -10.00 2.29 5.79
CA ILE A 90 -10.92 1.67 4.82
C ILE A 90 -12.07 0.97 5.54
N ARG A 91 -11.76 0.20 6.58
CA ARG A 91 -12.76 -0.46 7.41
C ARG A 91 -13.72 0.55 8.04
N GLY A 92 -13.16 1.67 8.53
CA GLY A 92 -13.95 2.75 9.10
C GLY A 92 -14.89 3.37 8.08
N ALA A 93 -14.43 3.55 6.84
CA ALA A 93 -15.27 4.04 5.74
C ALA A 93 -16.40 3.05 5.41
N ARG A 94 -16.10 1.74 5.41
CA ARG A 94 -17.11 0.69 5.17
C ARG A 94 -18.24 0.74 6.20
N ARG A 95 -17.98 1.20 7.40
CA ARG A 95 -18.95 1.28 8.49
C ARG A 95 -19.81 2.54 8.47
N LYS A 96 -19.48 3.53 7.63
CA LYS A 96 -20.22 4.79 7.56
C LYS A 96 -21.22 4.77 6.42
N SER A 97 -22.33 5.43 6.64
CA SER A 97 -23.40 5.54 5.63
C SER A 97 -23.94 6.95 5.59
N PHE A 98 -24.58 7.28 4.50
CA PHE A 98 -25.21 8.56 4.26
C PHE A 98 -26.44 8.39 3.39
N THR A 99 -27.30 9.42 3.35
CA THR A 99 -28.48 9.42 2.50
C THR A 99 -28.16 10.29 1.27
N ASP A 100 -28.32 9.74 0.07
CA ASP A 100 -28.06 10.47 -1.16
C ASP A 100 -29.18 11.47 -1.48
N LYS A 101 -29.01 12.23 -2.56
CA LYS A 101 -30.00 13.24 -2.99
C LYS A 101 -31.36 12.64 -3.36
N ALA A 102 -31.39 11.36 -3.74
CA ALA A 102 -32.62 10.65 -4.06
C ALA A 102 -33.29 10.03 -2.81
N GLY A 103 -32.75 10.28 -1.62
CA GLY A 103 -33.29 9.74 -0.37
C GLY A 103 -32.85 8.31 -0.08
N ARG A 104 -31.92 7.76 -0.85
CA ARG A 104 -31.44 6.38 -0.66
C ARG A 104 -30.28 6.33 0.32
N ARG A 105 -30.30 5.30 1.18
CA ARG A 105 -29.21 5.08 2.12
C ARG A 105 -28.06 4.35 1.43
N LYS A 106 -26.86 4.89 1.51
CA LYS A 106 -25.65 4.30 0.90
C LYS A 106 -24.54 4.25 1.92
N THR A 107 -23.68 3.22 1.82
CA THR A 107 -22.42 3.21 2.58
C THR A 107 -21.38 4.02 1.81
N LEU A 108 -20.41 4.59 2.52
CA LEU A 108 -19.31 5.31 1.88
C LEU A 108 -18.54 4.40 0.93
N LEU A 109 -18.35 3.15 1.32
CA LEU A 109 -17.59 2.19 0.55
C LEU A 109 -18.45 0.94 0.37
N GLN A 110 -18.80 0.64 -0.86
CA GLN A 110 -19.61 -0.54 -1.20
C GLN A 110 -18.74 -1.81 -1.14
N SER A 111 -19.42 -2.97 -1.04
CA SER A 111 -18.75 -4.27 -0.89
C SER A 111 -17.64 -4.51 -1.91
N GLY A 112 -17.92 -4.26 -3.19
CA GLY A 112 -16.96 -4.51 -4.26
C GLY A 112 -15.72 -3.66 -4.14
N GLY A 113 -15.88 -2.38 -3.84
CA GLY A 113 -14.76 -1.46 -3.62
C GLY A 113 -13.98 -1.82 -2.36
N TYR A 114 -14.69 -2.15 -1.29
CA TYR A 114 -14.07 -2.57 -0.04
C TYR A 114 -13.20 -3.82 -0.24
N GLU A 115 -13.76 -4.85 -0.88
CA GLU A 115 -13.05 -6.10 -1.12
C GLU A 115 -11.82 -5.89 -1.99
N LYS A 116 -11.92 -5.09 -3.04
CA LYS A 116 -10.80 -4.79 -3.93
C LYS A 116 -9.69 -4.06 -3.18
N TRP A 117 -10.02 -3.05 -2.40
CA TRP A 117 -9.05 -2.29 -1.60
C TRP A 117 -8.39 -3.18 -0.54
N ALA A 118 -9.18 -3.98 0.14
CA ALA A 118 -8.66 -4.93 1.14
C ALA A 118 -7.70 -5.92 0.50
N GLN A 119 -8.05 -6.44 -0.67
CA GLN A 119 -7.20 -7.37 -1.41
C GLN A 119 -5.86 -6.73 -1.80
N LEU A 120 -5.89 -5.50 -2.35
CA LEU A 120 -4.68 -4.77 -2.71
C LEU A 120 -3.80 -4.50 -1.48
N SER A 121 -4.41 -4.11 -0.38
CA SER A 121 -3.68 -3.88 0.88
C SER A 121 -3.04 -5.16 1.40
N MET A 122 -3.72 -6.30 1.30
CA MET A 122 -3.15 -7.60 1.68
C MET A 122 -1.98 -7.99 0.79
N GLU A 123 -2.09 -7.74 -0.51
CA GLU A 123 -1.02 -8.00 -1.46
C GLU A 123 0.20 -7.13 -1.19
N VAL A 124 -0.01 -5.86 -0.87
CA VAL A 124 1.08 -4.95 -0.44
C VAL A 124 1.75 -5.51 0.81
N GLY A 125 0.97 -5.94 1.80
CA GLY A 125 1.49 -6.55 3.02
C GLY A 125 2.36 -7.77 2.75
N SER A 126 1.93 -8.64 1.83
CA SER A 126 2.72 -9.80 1.43
C SER A 126 4.02 -9.42 0.75
N LEU A 127 4.00 -8.42 -0.12
CA LEU A 127 5.19 -7.92 -0.81
C LEU A 127 6.18 -7.29 0.17
N ILE A 128 5.69 -6.52 1.14
CA ILE A 128 6.53 -5.94 2.20
C ILE A 128 7.19 -7.06 3.01
N GLY A 129 6.43 -8.08 3.39
CA GLY A 129 6.94 -9.22 4.13
C GLY A 129 8.05 -9.95 3.38
N GLY A 130 7.86 -10.25 2.11
CA GLY A 130 8.86 -10.85 1.25
C GLY A 130 10.10 -9.98 1.09
N TRP A 131 9.91 -8.68 0.95
CA TRP A 131 11.00 -7.72 0.84
C TRP A 131 11.82 -7.67 2.14
N MET A 132 11.16 -7.66 3.29
CA MET A 132 11.85 -7.72 4.60
C MET A 132 12.69 -8.97 4.76
N VAL A 133 12.20 -10.12 4.33
CA VAL A 133 12.93 -11.39 4.37
C VAL A 133 14.17 -11.31 3.49
N SER A 134 14.05 -10.80 2.27
CA SER A 134 15.15 -10.60 1.34
C SER A 134 16.27 -9.74 1.93
N VAL A 135 15.92 -8.64 2.55
CA VAL A 135 16.86 -7.71 3.18
C VAL A 135 17.57 -8.37 4.36
N LYS A 136 16.84 -9.12 5.17
CA LYS A 136 17.39 -9.83 6.32
C LYS A 136 18.38 -10.91 5.89
N ASP A 137 18.06 -11.69 4.87
CA ASP A 137 18.93 -12.74 4.36
C ASP A 137 20.22 -12.17 3.79
N ARG A 138 20.16 -11.04 3.08
CA ARG A 138 21.33 -10.35 2.58
C ARG A 138 22.24 -9.86 3.70
N LYS A 139 21.67 -9.30 4.76
CA LYS A 139 22.41 -8.84 5.92
C LYS A 139 23.15 -9.98 6.59
N LYS A 140 22.56 -11.16 6.66
CA LYS A 140 23.17 -12.36 7.18
C LYS A 140 24.35 -12.81 6.33
N THR A 141 24.20 -12.79 5.02
CA THR A 141 25.24 -13.18 4.07
C THR A 141 26.44 -12.23 4.13
N GLU A 142 26.20 -10.92 4.27
CA GLU A 142 27.24 -9.92 4.39
C GLU A 142 28.06 -10.04 5.69
N GLN A 143 27.46 -10.55 6.74
CA GLN A 143 28.12 -10.74 8.04
C GLN A 143 28.96 -12.01 8.12
N GLU A 144 28.79 -12.93 7.21
CA GLU A 144 29.57 -14.15 7.10
C GLU A 144 30.79 -13.93 6.22
#